data_b31d3aad313ddef78d949f6089ce8ad4
#
_entry.id   b31d3aad313ddef78d949f6089ce8ad4
#
_cell.length_a   1.000
_cell.length_b   1.000
_cell.length_c   1.000
_cell.angle_alpha   90.00
_cell.angle_beta   90.00
_cell.angle_gamma   90.00
#
_symmetry.space_group_name_H-M   'P 1'
#
loop_
_entity.id
_entity.type
_entity.pdbx_description
1 polymer ?
#
loop_
_entity_poly.entity_id
_entity_poly.type
_entity_poly.pdbx_seq_one_letter_code
_entity_poly.pdbx_strand_id
1 'polypeptide(L)'
;MLQKIIQALLLSLLFVNPLSAQTENQPPLQTGELIWRDPSCFFFVLKIGESYSLFEFLGGPSPMVGNVFEGKLFAFGTRKIENKTEGKPTMVYSETFDLPKSLMDRKIPRQCKRKKDFEAIAG
;
A
#
# COMPACT_ATOMS: atom_id res chain seq x y z
N MET A 1 19.24 -53.91 -4.87
CA MET A 1 19.68 -52.92 -5.84
C MET A 1 18.61 -51.92 -6.22
N LEU A 2 17.44 -52.42 -6.51
CA LEU A 2 16.30 -51.53 -6.86
C LEU A 2 15.87 -50.62 -5.72
N GLN A 3 15.99 -51.06 -4.49
CA GLN A 3 15.61 -50.30 -3.30
C GLN A 3 16.42 -49.01 -3.12
N LYS A 4 17.67 -49.02 -3.51
CA LYS A 4 18.54 -47.86 -3.39
C LYS A 4 18.17 -46.72 -4.35
N ILE A 5 17.69 -47.10 -5.50
CA ILE A 5 17.27 -46.15 -6.51
C ILE A 5 15.96 -45.47 -6.12
N ILE A 6 15.04 -46.26 -5.53
CA ILE A 6 13.75 -45.75 -5.09
C ILE A 6 13.93 -44.77 -3.92
N GLN A 7 14.86 -45.03 -3.03
CA GLN A 7 15.12 -44.13 -1.91
C GLN A 7 15.70 -42.79 -2.36
N ALA A 8 16.54 -42.78 -3.37
CA ALA A 8 17.09 -41.54 -3.90
C ALA A 8 16.02 -40.68 -4.57
N LEU A 9 15.07 -41.29 -5.24
CA LEU A 9 13.96 -40.59 -5.86
C LEU A 9 13.01 -39.96 -4.84
N LEU A 10 12.76 -40.63 -3.75
CA LEU A 10 11.89 -40.11 -2.70
C LEU A 10 12.50 -38.92 -1.98
N LEU A 11 13.80 -38.88 -1.82
CA LEU A 11 14.49 -37.76 -1.19
C LEU A 11 14.45 -36.51 -2.02
N SER A 12 14.49 -36.62 -3.34
CA SER A 12 14.49 -35.43 -4.20
C SER A 12 13.14 -34.74 -4.25
N LEU A 13 12.04 -35.44 -4.01
CA LEU A 13 10.70 -34.87 -4.01
C LEU A 13 10.42 -34.04 -2.77
N LEU A 14 11.12 -34.26 -1.67
CA LEU A 14 10.88 -33.56 -0.43
C LEU A 14 11.46 -32.16 -0.37
N PHE A 15 12.39 -31.83 -1.26
CA PHE A 15 13.07 -30.54 -1.22
C PHE A 15 12.32 -29.42 -1.93
N VAL A 16 11.37 -29.71 -2.79
CA VAL A 16 10.70 -28.72 -3.60
C VAL A 16 9.55 -28.05 -2.85
N ASN A 17 8.82 -28.78 -2.05
CA ASN A 17 7.60 -28.32 -1.42
C ASN A 17 7.76 -27.27 -0.32
N PRO A 18 8.75 -27.33 0.58
CA PRO A 18 8.85 -26.34 1.66
C PRO A 18 9.27 -24.94 1.20
N LEU A 19 9.99 -24.84 0.10
CA LEU A 19 10.46 -23.55 -0.38
C LEU A 19 9.37 -22.71 -1.05
N SER A 20 8.45 -23.36 -1.74
CA SER A 20 7.34 -22.67 -2.38
C SER A 20 6.35 -22.09 -1.37
N ALA A 21 6.11 -22.80 -0.27
CA ALA A 21 5.16 -22.38 0.75
C ALA A 21 5.62 -21.15 1.53
N GLN A 22 6.92 -20.93 1.66
CA GLN A 22 7.45 -19.81 2.42
C GLN A 22 7.41 -18.48 1.66
N THR A 23 7.46 -18.51 0.33
CA THR A 23 7.42 -17.30 -0.48
C THR A 23 6.02 -16.74 -0.64
N GLU A 24 4.99 -17.53 -0.42
CA GLU A 24 3.61 -17.11 -0.57
C GLU A 24 3.05 -16.34 0.63
N ASN A 25 3.73 -16.37 1.77
CA ASN A 25 3.23 -15.80 3.01
C ASN A 25 3.54 -14.31 3.20
N GLN A 26 4.32 -13.70 2.32
CA GLN A 26 4.60 -12.27 2.41
C GLN A 26 3.64 -11.48 1.54
N PRO A 27 3.02 -10.41 2.08
CA PRO A 27 2.19 -9.56 1.25
C PRO A 27 3.02 -8.96 0.13
N PRO A 28 2.52 -8.99 -1.11
CA PRO A 28 3.27 -8.45 -2.25
C PRO A 28 3.42 -6.94 -2.14
N LEU A 29 4.52 -6.42 -2.67
CA LEU A 29 4.66 -4.99 -2.86
C LEU A 29 3.69 -4.54 -3.95
N GLN A 30 3.12 -3.37 -3.75
CA GLN A 30 2.16 -2.79 -4.68
C GLN A 30 2.65 -1.44 -5.12
N THR A 31 2.22 -1.04 -6.32
CA THR A 31 2.55 0.25 -6.90
C THR A 31 1.27 1.02 -7.12
N GLY A 32 1.26 2.28 -6.71
CA GLY A 32 0.10 3.14 -6.88
C GLY A 32 0.49 4.53 -7.33
N GLU A 33 -0.41 5.19 -8.05
CA GLU A 33 -0.22 6.57 -8.50
C GLU A 33 -1.08 7.49 -7.66
N LEU A 34 -0.50 8.59 -7.20
CA LEU A 34 -1.25 9.63 -6.50
C LEU A 34 -2.13 10.36 -7.49
N ILE A 35 -3.44 10.27 -7.31
CA ILE A 35 -4.42 10.87 -8.22
C ILE A 35 -5.14 12.06 -7.61
N TRP A 36 -5.10 12.22 -6.30
CA TRP A 36 -5.81 13.29 -5.61
C TRP A 36 -5.12 13.64 -4.31
N ARG A 37 -5.01 14.91 -4.04
CA ARG A 37 -4.63 15.45 -2.73
C ARG A 37 -5.24 16.85 -2.57
N ASP A 38 -5.49 17.22 -1.31
CA ASP A 38 -5.90 18.58 -0.98
C ASP A 38 -4.81 19.19 -0.08
N PRO A 39 -4.21 20.33 -0.46
CA PRO A 39 -3.17 20.95 0.36
C PRO A 39 -3.64 21.36 1.77
N SER A 40 -4.93 21.60 1.94
CA SER A 40 -5.50 21.98 3.23
C SER A 40 -5.88 20.80 4.09
N CYS A 41 -5.83 19.58 3.55
CA CYS A 41 -6.08 18.36 4.32
C CYS A 41 -4.98 17.36 3.99
N PHE A 42 -4.30 16.83 4.98
CA PHE A 42 -3.12 15.99 4.80
C PHE A 42 -3.43 14.60 4.25
N PHE A 43 -4.55 14.46 3.54
CA PHE A 43 -4.94 13.21 2.92
C PHE A 43 -4.63 13.19 1.43
N PHE A 44 -4.30 12.02 0.93
CA PHE A 44 -4.14 11.80 -0.49
C PHE A 44 -4.61 10.40 -0.87
N VAL A 45 -4.92 10.22 -2.14
CA VAL A 45 -5.44 8.96 -2.67
C VAL A 45 -4.47 8.39 -3.68
N LEU A 46 -4.14 7.12 -3.51
CA LEU A 46 -3.41 6.33 -4.49
C LEU A 46 -4.38 5.43 -5.24
N LYS A 47 -4.23 5.42 -6.56
CA LYS A 47 -4.88 4.42 -7.40
C LYS A 47 -3.93 3.24 -7.58
N ILE A 48 -4.38 2.06 -7.19
CA ILE A 48 -3.60 0.83 -7.19
C ILE A 48 -4.37 -0.19 -8.02
N GLY A 49 -3.96 -0.40 -9.28
CA GLY A 49 -4.79 -1.18 -10.21
C GLY A 49 -6.14 -0.53 -10.39
N GLU A 50 -7.21 -1.26 -10.10
CA GLU A 50 -8.58 -0.76 -10.21
C GLU A 50 -9.16 -0.29 -8.88
N SER A 51 -8.36 -0.28 -7.81
CA SER A 51 -8.83 0.11 -6.49
C SER A 51 -8.16 1.40 -6.01
N TYR A 52 -8.69 1.95 -4.92
CA TYR A 52 -8.24 3.22 -4.36
C TYR A 52 -7.95 3.07 -2.88
N SER A 53 -6.91 3.75 -2.42
CA SER A 53 -6.51 3.72 -1.02
C SER A 53 -6.30 5.13 -0.52
N LEU A 54 -6.73 5.39 0.72
CA LEU A 54 -6.64 6.70 1.35
C LEU A 54 -5.55 6.70 2.40
N PHE A 55 -4.65 7.67 2.30
CA PHE A 55 -3.53 7.83 3.22
C PHE A 55 -3.51 9.22 3.81
N GLU A 56 -3.08 9.30 5.06
CA GLU A 56 -2.73 10.57 5.68
C GLU A 56 -1.21 10.77 5.58
N PHE A 57 -0.79 11.93 5.11
CA PHE A 57 0.62 12.29 5.03
C PHE A 57 1.15 12.65 6.41
N LEU A 58 2.22 11.99 6.85
CA LEU A 58 2.84 12.24 8.15
C LEU A 58 4.22 12.88 8.06
N GLY A 59 4.97 12.63 7.01
CA GLY A 59 6.30 13.20 6.89
C GLY A 59 7.05 12.74 5.65
N GLY A 60 8.14 13.44 5.35
CA GLY A 60 8.93 13.23 4.16
C GLY A 60 8.64 14.25 3.08
N PRO A 61 9.04 14.00 1.84
CA PRO A 61 8.71 14.90 0.73
C PRO A 61 7.21 15.00 0.54
N SER A 62 6.72 16.24 0.32
CA SER A 62 5.30 16.46 0.10
C SER A 62 4.82 15.70 -1.13
N PRO A 63 3.82 14.83 -1.00
CA PRO A 63 3.35 14.05 -2.13
C PRO A 63 2.62 14.93 -3.14
N MET A 64 2.86 14.68 -4.42
CA MET A 64 2.28 15.44 -5.52
C MET A 64 1.47 14.54 -6.43
N VAL A 65 0.41 15.08 -7.02
CA VAL A 65 -0.37 14.36 -8.03
C VAL A 65 0.55 13.89 -9.15
N GLY A 66 0.43 12.61 -9.51
CA GLY A 66 1.29 11.97 -10.51
C GLY A 66 2.46 11.22 -9.92
N ASN A 67 2.81 11.43 -8.64
CA ASN A 67 3.87 10.64 -8.00
C ASN A 67 3.48 9.17 -7.92
N VAL A 68 4.46 8.31 -8.10
CA VAL A 68 4.30 6.85 -8.02
C VAL A 68 4.90 6.36 -6.71
N PHE A 69 4.13 5.58 -5.97
CA PHE A 69 4.53 5.02 -4.69
C PHE A 69 4.57 3.50 -4.75
N GLU A 70 5.49 2.92 -4.00
CA GLU A 70 5.63 1.47 -3.89
C GLU A 70 5.75 1.08 -2.42
N GLY A 71 5.12 -0.01 -2.06
CA GLY A 71 5.18 -0.53 -0.70
C GLY A 71 4.08 -1.54 -0.44
N LYS A 72 3.91 -1.85 0.83
CA LYS A 72 2.79 -2.68 1.28
C LYS A 72 1.58 -1.77 1.48
N LEU A 73 0.89 -1.48 0.37
CA LEU A 73 -0.14 -0.46 0.35
C LEU A 73 -1.49 -0.94 0.89
N PHE A 74 -1.72 -2.26 0.93
CA PHE A 74 -2.96 -2.84 1.44
C PHE A 74 -2.79 -3.30 2.89
N ALA A 75 -2.58 -2.34 3.79
CA ALA A 75 -2.50 -2.62 5.21
C ALA A 75 -2.76 -1.35 6.00
N PHE A 76 -3.36 -1.47 7.17
CA PHE A 76 -3.68 -0.34 8.04
C PHE A 76 -2.46 0.14 8.83
N GLY A 77 -2.55 1.37 9.32
CA GLY A 77 -1.63 1.89 10.29
C GLY A 77 -0.52 2.75 9.69
N THR A 78 0.38 3.19 10.57
CA THR A 78 1.54 3.98 10.20
C THR A 78 2.56 3.12 9.47
N ARG A 79 3.07 3.63 8.36
CA ARG A 79 4.06 2.93 7.57
C ARG A 79 4.88 3.87 6.72
N LYS A 80 6.01 3.36 6.28
CA LYS A 80 6.86 4.03 5.33
C LYS A 80 6.63 3.41 3.96
N ILE A 81 6.35 4.25 2.97
CA ILE A 81 6.24 3.85 1.57
C ILE A 81 7.25 4.62 0.74
N GLU A 82 7.66 4.04 -0.37
CA GLU A 82 8.67 4.66 -1.21
C GLU A 82 8.02 5.52 -2.27
N ASN A 83 8.35 6.82 -2.29
CA ASN A 83 7.99 7.67 -3.41
C ASN A 83 9.01 7.45 -4.52
N LYS A 84 8.64 6.66 -5.52
CA LYS A 84 9.55 6.29 -6.60
C LYS A 84 9.89 7.45 -7.50
N THR A 85 8.97 8.39 -7.66
CA THR A 85 9.20 9.57 -8.49
C THR A 85 10.27 10.48 -7.87
N GLU A 86 10.20 10.68 -6.55
CA GLU A 86 11.15 11.54 -5.84
C GLU A 86 12.38 10.78 -5.35
N GLY A 87 12.34 9.45 -5.35
CA GLY A 87 13.42 8.62 -4.85
C GLY A 87 13.62 8.70 -3.34
N LYS A 88 12.57 8.98 -2.58
CA LYS A 88 12.64 9.16 -1.12
C LYS A 88 11.46 8.49 -0.44
N PRO A 89 11.64 8.04 0.82
CA PRO A 89 10.53 7.47 1.58
C PRO A 89 9.57 8.54 2.06
N THR A 90 8.30 8.15 2.18
CA THR A 90 7.23 8.99 2.71
C THR A 90 6.58 8.25 3.87
N MET A 91 6.40 8.93 5.00
CA MET A 91 5.68 8.38 6.14
C MET A 91 4.20 8.70 6.01
N VAL A 92 3.38 7.68 6.16
CA VAL A 92 1.94 7.79 5.98
C VAL A 92 1.20 6.98 7.05
N TYR A 93 -0.05 7.35 7.26
CA TYR A 93 -1.01 6.50 7.96
C TYR A 93 -2.01 5.99 6.94
N SER A 94 -2.17 4.68 6.87
CA SER A 94 -3.12 4.06 5.96
C SER A 94 -4.50 4.05 6.60
N GLU A 95 -5.40 4.89 6.10
CA GLU A 95 -6.76 5.04 6.62
C GLU A 95 -7.67 3.93 6.11
N THR A 96 -7.71 3.77 4.81
CA THR A 96 -8.44 2.69 4.15
C THR A 96 -7.73 2.30 2.86
N PHE A 97 -7.96 1.08 2.44
CA PHE A 97 -7.34 0.57 1.24
C PHE A 97 -8.29 -0.34 0.47
N ASP A 98 -7.98 -0.54 -0.81
CA ASP A 98 -8.67 -1.48 -1.70
C ASP A 98 -10.16 -1.18 -1.82
N LEU A 99 -10.50 0.11 -1.98
CA LEU A 99 -11.89 0.54 -2.16
C LEU A 99 -12.21 0.80 -3.62
N PRO A 100 -13.46 0.52 -4.05
CA PRO A 100 -13.93 0.99 -5.35
C PRO A 100 -14.07 2.51 -5.36
N LYS A 101 -14.04 3.09 -6.55
CA LYS A 101 -14.08 4.55 -6.71
C LYS A 101 -15.28 5.19 -6.02
N SER A 102 -16.45 4.56 -6.10
CA SER A 102 -17.67 5.11 -5.52
C SER A 102 -17.60 5.26 -4.00
N LEU A 103 -16.95 4.33 -3.31
CA LEU A 103 -16.76 4.41 -1.86
C LEU A 103 -15.69 5.43 -1.51
N MET A 104 -14.63 5.51 -2.30
CA MET A 104 -13.57 6.50 -2.08
C MET A 104 -14.09 7.91 -2.26
N ASP A 105 -14.87 8.16 -3.30
CA ASP A 105 -15.45 9.48 -3.56
C ASP A 105 -16.33 9.97 -2.41
N ARG A 106 -17.01 9.07 -1.73
CA ARG A 106 -17.80 9.41 -0.54
C ARG A 106 -16.92 9.70 0.68
N LYS A 107 -15.79 9.03 0.79
CA LYS A 107 -14.93 9.15 1.96
C LYS A 107 -14.09 10.42 1.95
N ILE A 108 -13.57 10.80 0.78
CA ILE A 108 -12.71 11.98 0.63
C ILE A 108 -13.36 13.27 1.13
N PRO A 109 -14.55 13.66 0.67
CA PRO A 109 -15.16 14.92 1.08
C PRO A 109 -15.39 15.02 2.58
N ARG A 110 -15.73 13.90 3.21
CA ARG A 110 -16.02 13.89 4.64
C ARG A 110 -14.77 14.13 5.47
N GLN A 111 -13.65 13.52 5.13
CA GLN A 111 -12.42 13.70 5.86
C GLN A 111 -11.87 15.12 5.72
N CYS A 112 -11.78 15.61 4.50
CA CYS A 112 -11.23 16.94 4.24
C CYS A 112 -12.16 18.04 4.75
N LYS A 113 -13.46 17.84 4.64
CA LYS A 113 -14.45 18.81 5.14
C LYS A 113 -14.34 19.02 6.63
N ARG A 114 -14.20 17.93 7.40
CA ARG A 114 -14.05 18.06 8.87
C ARG A 114 -12.83 18.88 9.25
N LYS A 115 -11.72 18.69 8.52
CA LYS A 115 -10.50 19.42 8.80
C LYS A 115 -10.65 20.90 8.47
N LYS A 116 -11.26 21.21 7.32
CA LYS A 116 -11.55 22.61 6.95
C LYS A 116 -12.46 23.30 7.94
N ASP A 117 -13.50 22.62 8.40
CA ASP A 117 -14.41 23.17 9.39
C ASP A 117 -13.68 23.47 10.70
N PHE A 118 -12.79 22.57 11.12
CA PHE A 118 -11.97 22.77 12.32
C PHE A 118 -11.03 23.96 12.16
N GLU A 119 -10.36 24.08 11.04
CA GLU A 119 -9.45 25.20 10.77
C GLU A 119 -10.19 26.53 10.74
N ALA A 120 -11.38 26.56 10.16
CA ALA A 120 -12.21 27.76 10.12
C ALA A 120 -12.63 28.21 11.53
N ILE A 121 -12.91 27.28 12.44
CA ILE A 121 -13.25 27.57 13.82
C ILE A 121 -12.03 28.06 14.60
N ALA A 122 -10.86 27.45 14.33
CA ALA A 122 -9.61 27.78 15.03
C ALA A 122 -8.99 29.10 14.52
N GLY A 123 -9.27 29.45 13.28
CA GLY A 123 -8.76 30.69 12.68
C GLY A 123 -9.64 31.87 12.97
#